data_c8d676c6204cac54eaf2754e9ca644e6
#
_entry.id   c8d676c6204cac54eaf2754e9ca644e6
#
_cell.length_a   1.000
_cell.length_b   1.000
_cell.length_c   1.000
_cell.angle_alpha   90.00
_cell.angle_beta   90.00
_cell.angle_gamma   90.00
#
_symmetry.space_group_name_H-M   'P 1'
#
loop_
_entity.id
_entity.type
_entity.pdbx_description
1 polymer ?
#
loop_
_entity_poly.entity_id
_entity_poly.type
_entity_poly.pdbx_seq_one_letter_code
_entity_poly.pdbx_strand_id
1 'polypeptide(L)'
;MAYQLQEINKRIQSDVVEFLAECDENYTQRVSLAADKILSNLDQSPIVLLSGPSGSGKTTTAMKIAEELQRRGVNTHAVAMDNYFKTMNRKTAPRTPDGDIDYESPLCLDMELLSQHFTALSKGEEIIIPKFEFARQMRNDSLGIPLRLGKNEIAIFEGIHALNDDIAGRHPEE
;
A
#
# COMPACT_ATOMS: atom_id res chain seq x y z
N MET A 1 -9.27 15.85 -8.55
CA MET A 1 -10.51 16.60 -8.23
C MET A 1 -11.53 15.59 -7.71
N ALA A 2 -12.30 15.91 -6.67
CA ALA A 2 -13.43 15.06 -6.25
C ALA A 2 -14.67 15.57 -6.96
N TYR A 3 -15.34 14.70 -7.70
CA TYR A 3 -16.59 15.06 -8.37
C TYR A 3 -17.75 15.02 -7.38
N GLN A 4 -18.64 15.98 -7.47
CA GLN A 4 -19.92 15.95 -6.77
C GLN A 4 -20.85 14.93 -7.45
N LEU A 5 -21.65 14.18 -6.67
CA LEU A 5 -22.58 13.17 -7.23
C LEU A 5 -23.52 13.76 -8.30
N GLN A 6 -24.01 14.98 -8.06
CA GLN A 6 -24.87 15.67 -9.02
C GLN A 6 -24.17 15.97 -10.34
N GLU A 7 -22.89 16.32 -10.30
CA GLU A 7 -22.08 16.56 -11.49
C GLU A 7 -21.83 15.26 -12.25
N ILE A 8 -21.49 14.18 -11.55
CA ILE A 8 -21.35 12.85 -12.15
C ILE A 8 -22.62 12.45 -12.89
N ASN A 9 -23.78 12.55 -12.23
CA ASN A 9 -25.07 12.19 -12.84
C ASN A 9 -25.39 13.04 -14.07
N LYS A 10 -25.11 14.35 -14.02
CA LYS A 10 -25.32 15.27 -15.14
C LYS A 10 -24.44 14.90 -16.34
N ARG A 11 -23.16 14.60 -16.10
CA ARG A 11 -22.22 14.26 -17.16
C ARG A 11 -22.52 12.90 -17.79
N ILE A 12 -22.92 11.90 -16.99
CA ILE A 12 -23.35 10.60 -17.51
C ILE A 12 -24.58 10.74 -18.42
N GLN A 13 -25.53 11.63 -18.08
CA GLN A 13 -26.72 11.90 -18.90
C GLN A 13 -26.38 12.68 -20.18
N SER A 14 -25.36 13.50 -20.16
CA SER A 14 -24.93 14.32 -21.29
C SER A 14 -24.12 13.51 -22.30
N ASP A 15 -22.95 13.01 -21.89
CA ASP A 15 -22.06 12.17 -22.70
C ASP A 15 -21.22 11.29 -21.78
N VAL A 16 -21.65 10.04 -21.61
CA VAL A 16 -20.96 9.06 -20.77
C VAL A 16 -19.59 8.66 -21.32
N VAL A 17 -19.46 8.60 -22.66
CA VAL A 17 -18.22 8.16 -23.31
C VAL A 17 -17.11 9.20 -23.10
N GLU A 18 -17.43 10.47 -23.34
CA GLU A 18 -16.50 11.57 -23.11
C GLU A 18 -16.13 11.67 -21.62
N PHE A 19 -17.10 11.52 -20.72
CA PHE A 19 -16.85 11.57 -19.29
C PHE A 19 -15.92 10.45 -18.82
N LEU A 20 -16.12 9.22 -19.30
CA LEU A 20 -15.24 8.09 -18.96
C LEU A 20 -13.82 8.30 -19.50
N ALA A 21 -13.71 8.77 -20.75
CA ALA A 21 -12.40 9.05 -21.36
C ALA A 21 -11.61 10.11 -20.56
N GLU A 22 -12.28 11.17 -20.13
CA GLU A 22 -11.68 12.19 -19.25
C GLU A 22 -11.27 11.62 -17.89
N CYS A 23 -12.09 10.74 -17.28
CA CYS A 23 -11.74 10.09 -16.02
C CYS A 23 -10.50 9.22 -16.15
N ASP A 24 -10.40 8.43 -17.23
CA ASP A 24 -9.26 7.57 -17.51
C ASP A 24 -7.98 8.38 -17.79
N GLU A 25 -8.09 9.47 -18.54
CA GLU A 25 -6.97 10.38 -18.77
C GLU A 25 -6.48 11.03 -17.47
N ASN A 26 -7.39 11.56 -16.66
CA ASN A 26 -7.07 12.14 -15.36
C ASN A 26 -6.41 11.11 -14.41
N TYR A 27 -6.88 9.88 -14.43
CA TYR A 27 -6.29 8.81 -13.63
C TYR A 27 -4.87 8.48 -14.09
N THR A 28 -4.67 8.33 -15.40
CA THR A 28 -3.36 8.08 -16.01
C THR A 28 -2.37 9.19 -15.71
N GLN A 29 -2.79 10.45 -15.79
CA GLN A 29 -1.96 11.60 -15.43
C GLN A 29 -1.54 11.57 -13.96
N ARG A 30 -2.45 11.19 -13.04
CA ARG A 30 -2.13 11.07 -11.61
C ARG A 30 -1.15 9.95 -11.33
N VAL A 31 -1.28 8.82 -12.02
CA VAL A 31 -0.30 7.71 -11.93
C VAL A 31 1.07 8.17 -12.39
N SER A 32 1.14 8.89 -13.52
CA SER A 32 2.39 9.45 -14.03
C SER A 32 3.03 10.44 -13.05
N LEU A 33 2.25 11.36 -12.48
CA LEU A 33 2.73 12.31 -11.46
C LEU A 33 3.20 11.62 -10.17
N ALA A 34 2.54 10.53 -9.76
CA ALA A 34 3.00 9.73 -8.64
C ALA A 34 4.35 9.08 -8.94
N ALA A 35 4.51 8.51 -10.14
CA ALA A 35 5.78 7.95 -10.58
C ALA A 35 6.90 9.01 -10.64
N ASP A 36 6.61 10.25 -11.09
CA ASP A 36 7.57 11.36 -11.07
C ASP A 36 8.08 11.64 -9.65
N LYS A 37 7.16 11.70 -8.68
CA LYS A 37 7.51 11.93 -7.26
C LYS A 37 8.34 10.79 -6.69
N ILE A 38 7.98 9.55 -6.97
CA ILE A 38 8.71 8.37 -6.52
C ILE A 38 10.14 8.41 -7.07
N LEU A 39 10.30 8.66 -8.38
CA LEU A 39 11.62 8.75 -9.01
C LEU A 39 12.47 9.89 -8.44
N SER A 40 11.86 11.01 -8.14
CA SER A 40 12.58 12.16 -7.54
C SER A 40 13.05 11.89 -6.11
N ASN A 41 12.45 10.91 -5.43
CA ASN A 41 12.80 10.51 -4.06
C ASN A 41 13.61 9.20 -3.97
N LEU A 42 13.87 8.55 -5.09
CA LEU A 42 14.48 7.20 -5.14
C LEU A 42 15.84 7.13 -4.45
N ASP A 43 16.64 8.19 -4.53
CA ASP A 43 17.97 8.27 -3.88
C ASP A 43 17.86 8.39 -2.35
N GLN A 44 16.71 8.78 -1.82
CA GLN A 44 16.47 8.95 -0.38
C GLN A 44 15.78 7.72 0.22
N SER A 45 14.78 7.19 -0.46
CA SER A 45 14.07 6.00 -0.02
C SER A 45 13.65 5.10 -1.19
N PRO A 46 13.94 3.79 -1.12
CA PRO A 46 13.44 2.79 -2.06
C PRO A 46 12.06 2.24 -1.65
N ILE A 47 11.39 2.86 -0.69
CA ILE A 47 10.10 2.40 -0.16
C ILE A 47 9.02 3.42 -0.46
N VAL A 48 7.86 2.94 -0.81
CA VAL A 48 6.65 3.74 -1.05
C VAL A 48 5.50 3.19 -0.22
N LEU A 49 4.81 4.06 0.51
CA LEU A 49 3.65 3.72 1.30
C LEU A 49 2.37 4.10 0.56
N LEU A 50 1.47 3.15 0.35
CA LEU A 50 0.19 3.36 -0.31
C LEU A 50 -0.97 2.99 0.60
N SER A 51 -1.73 3.99 1.04
CA SER A 51 -2.88 3.81 1.91
C SER A 51 -4.21 4.06 1.20
N GLY A 52 -5.25 3.46 1.73
CA GLY A 52 -6.63 3.69 1.32
C GLY A 52 -7.57 2.65 1.93
N PRO A 53 -8.88 2.91 2.02
CA PRO A 53 -9.85 1.99 2.59
C PRO A 53 -9.96 0.69 1.78
N SER A 54 -10.59 -0.33 2.37
CA SER A 54 -10.85 -1.59 1.67
C SER A 54 -11.73 -1.33 0.43
N GLY A 55 -11.42 -1.99 -0.68
CA GLY A 55 -12.15 -1.81 -1.94
C GLY A 55 -11.90 -0.50 -2.68
N SER A 56 -11.00 0.38 -2.21
CA SER A 56 -10.68 1.67 -2.86
C SER A 56 -9.82 1.57 -4.12
N GLY A 57 -9.37 0.39 -4.50
CA GLY A 57 -8.49 0.17 -5.64
C GLY A 57 -7.00 0.37 -5.35
N LYS A 58 -6.56 0.27 -4.09
CA LYS A 58 -5.12 0.36 -3.72
C LYS A 58 -4.24 -0.56 -4.56
N THR A 59 -4.57 -1.83 -4.59
CA THR A 59 -3.80 -2.84 -5.35
C THR A 59 -3.75 -2.51 -6.84
N THR A 60 -4.89 -2.08 -7.42
CA THR A 60 -4.94 -1.64 -8.83
C THR A 60 -4.05 -0.42 -9.06
N THR A 61 -4.09 0.55 -8.14
CA THR A 61 -3.26 1.76 -8.23
C THR A 61 -1.78 1.43 -8.07
N ALA A 62 -1.42 0.54 -7.14
CA ALA A 62 -0.04 0.04 -6.98
C ALA A 62 0.47 -0.61 -8.27
N MET A 63 -0.35 -1.45 -8.90
CA MET A 63 0.01 -2.08 -10.18
C MET A 63 0.22 -1.05 -11.29
N LYS A 64 -0.65 -0.05 -11.41
CA LYS A 64 -0.52 1.01 -12.42
C LYS A 64 0.73 1.88 -12.22
N ILE A 65 1.05 2.19 -10.96
CA ILE A 65 2.30 2.88 -10.61
C ILE A 65 3.50 1.99 -10.96
N ALA A 66 3.45 0.70 -10.65
CA ALA A 66 4.52 -0.26 -10.96
C ALA A 66 4.74 -0.39 -12.48
N GLU A 67 3.68 -0.50 -13.28
CA GLU A 67 3.75 -0.51 -14.75
C GLU A 67 4.42 0.77 -15.29
N GLU A 68 4.06 1.93 -14.73
CA GLU A 68 4.63 3.22 -15.14
C GLU A 68 6.12 3.33 -14.77
N LEU A 69 6.49 2.91 -13.55
CA LEU A 69 7.88 2.90 -13.08
C LEU A 69 8.74 1.91 -13.89
N GLN A 70 8.20 0.74 -14.22
CA GLN A 70 8.90 -0.24 -15.06
C GLN A 70 9.20 0.32 -16.46
N ARG A 71 8.27 1.07 -17.06
CA ARG A 71 8.52 1.77 -18.34
C ARG A 71 9.64 2.81 -18.24
N ARG A 72 9.91 3.31 -17.03
CA ARG A 72 10.97 4.28 -16.73
C ARG A 72 12.26 3.62 -16.20
N GLY A 73 12.35 2.29 -16.20
CA GLY A 73 13.55 1.53 -15.83
C GLY A 73 13.72 1.24 -14.35
N VAL A 74 12.62 1.36 -13.55
CA VAL A 74 12.61 1.01 -12.13
C VAL A 74 11.71 -0.21 -11.91
N ASN A 75 12.26 -1.27 -11.34
CA ASN A 75 11.51 -2.46 -10.95
C ASN A 75 10.77 -2.24 -9.63
N THR A 76 9.59 -2.83 -9.50
CA THR A 76 8.73 -2.62 -8.35
C THR A 76 8.27 -3.93 -7.74
N HIS A 77 8.38 -4.02 -6.41
CA HIS A 77 7.89 -5.13 -5.60
C HIS A 77 6.67 -4.68 -4.80
N ALA A 78 5.50 -5.24 -5.07
CA ALA A 78 4.29 -4.95 -4.31
C ALA A 78 4.24 -5.84 -3.05
N VAL A 79 4.10 -5.22 -1.89
CA VAL A 79 4.04 -5.88 -0.58
C VAL A 79 2.73 -5.51 0.12
N ALA A 80 1.85 -6.50 0.28
CA ALA A 80 0.63 -6.31 1.05
C ALA A 80 0.96 -6.27 2.55
N MET A 81 0.66 -5.16 3.22
CA MET A 81 0.86 -5.01 4.66
C MET A 81 -0.02 -5.95 5.48
N ASP A 82 -1.08 -6.47 4.90
CA ASP A 82 -1.91 -7.49 5.52
C ASP A 82 -1.14 -8.77 5.88
N ASN A 83 0.00 -9.04 5.23
CA ASN A 83 0.89 -10.13 5.61
C ASN A 83 1.58 -9.92 6.96
N TYR A 84 1.60 -8.69 7.47
CA TYR A 84 2.18 -8.32 8.76
C TYR A 84 1.20 -8.40 9.93
N PHE A 85 -0.04 -8.90 9.72
CA PHE A 85 -0.93 -9.15 10.84
C PHE A 85 -0.32 -10.15 11.82
N LYS A 86 -0.46 -9.87 13.11
CA LYS A 86 -0.11 -10.79 14.19
C LYS A 86 -1.10 -11.95 14.23
N THR A 87 -0.63 -13.11 14.67
CA THR A 87 -1.55 -14.22 15.00
C THR A 87 -2.56 -13.74 16.04
N MET A 88 -3.84 -13.84 15.71
CA MET A 88 -4.91 -13.26 16.50
C MET A 88 -5.19 -14.09 17.76
N ASN A 89 -4.99 -13.47 18.92
CA ASN A 89 -5.43 -14.02 20.20
C ASN A 89 -6.73 -13.34 20.63
N ARG A 90 -7.82 -14.08 20.63
CA ARG A 90 -9.17 -13.57 20.95
C ARG A 90 -9.27 -12.92 22.34
N LYS A 91 -8.38 -13.24 23.29
CA LYS A 91 -8.39 -12.67 24.64
C LYS A 91 -7.74 -11.28 24.69
N THR A 92 -6.77 -11.02 23.81
CA THR A 92 -5.97 -9.79 23.81
C THR A 92 -6.19 -8.96 22.54
N ALA A 93 -7.04 -9.44 21.63
CA ALA A 93 -7.38 -8.73 20.40
C ALA A 93 -8.03 -7.37 20.70
N PRO A 94 -7.71 -6.32 19.94
CA PRO A 94 -8.42 -5.05 20.02
C PRO A 94 -9.91 -5.24 19.78
N ARG A 95 -10.73 -4.38 20.38
CA ARG A 95 -12.19 -4.49 20.28
C ARG A 95 -12.81 -3.18 19.87
N THR A 96 -13.89 -3.29 19.10
CA THR A 96 -14.77 -2.18 18.77
C THR A 96 -15.53 -1.70 20.04
N PRO A 97 -16.14 -0.52 20.02
CA PRO A 97 -16.98 -0.04 21.12
C PRO A 97 -18.14 -1.01 21.47
N ASP A 98 -18.61 -1.78 20.50
CA ASP A 98 -19.69 -2.78 20.69
C ASP A 98 -19.19 -4.10 21.27
N GLY A 99 -17.86 -4.25 21.47
CA GLY A 99 -17.23 -5.42 22.10
C GLY A 99 -16.78 -6.52 21.13
N ASP A 100 -17.00 -6.37 19.84
CA ASP A 100 -16.50 -7.27 18.82
C ASP A 100 -15.00 -7.09 18.57
N ILE A 101 -14.33 -8.10 17.99
CA ILE A 101 -12.92 -7.97 17.63
C ILE A 101 -12.79 -6.97 16.50
N ASP A 102 -11.95 -5.95 16.72
CA ASP A 102 -11.61 -4.95 15.71
C ASP A 102 -10.43 -5.44 14.85
N TYR A 103 -10.74 -6.11 13.75
CA TYR A 103 -9.74 -6.60 12.79
C TYR A 103 -9.10 -5.46 11.96
N GLU A 104 -9.71 -4.28 11.94
CA GLU A 104 -9.17 -3.11 11.24
C GLU A 104 -8.31 -2.22 12.15
N SER A 105 -8.12 -2.61 13.39
CA SER A 105 -7.25 -1.88 14.31
C SER A 105 -5.79 -1.97 13.87
N PRO A 106 -5.02 -0.86 13.86
CA PRO A 106 -3.59 -0.88 13.60
C PRO A 106 -2.81 -1.75 14.59
N LEU A 107 -3.35 -2.00 15.79
CA LEU A 107 -2.74 -2.89 16.79
C LEU A 107 -2.68 -4.36 16.36
N CYS A 108 -3.45 -4.74 15.33
CA CYS A 108 -3.38 -6.06 14.72
C CYS A 108 -2.12 -6.26 13.87
N LEU A 109 -1.48 -5.18 13.43
CA LEU A 109 -0.23 -5.23 12.66
C LEU A 109 1.01 -5.35 13.56
N ASP A 110 2.02 -6.01 13.06
CA ASP A 110 3.36 -6.06 13.66
C ASP A 110 4.17 -4.84 13.21
N MET A 111 3.88 -3.70 13.85
CA MET A 111 4.50 -2.42 13.55
C MET A 111 6.02 -2.43 13.76
N GLU A 112 6.48 -3.21 14.74
CA GLU A 112 7.91 -3.36 15.01
C GLU A 112 8.62 -4.06 13.87
N LEU A 113 8.06 -5.18 13.39
CA LEU A 113 8.60 -5.91 12.25
C LEU A 113 8.57 -5.07 10.96
N LEU A 114 7.49 -4.31 10.72
CA LEU A 114 7.41 -3.38 9.59
C LEU A 114 8.55 -2.35 9.64
N SER A 115 8.75 -1.70 10.79
CA SER A 115 9.81 -0.71 10.97
C SER A 115 11.21 -1.30 10.78
N GLN A 116 11.44 -2.52 11.30
CA GLN A 116 12.69 -3.25 11.07
C GLN A 116 12.92 -3.54 9.59
N HIS A 117 11.89 -3.98 8.87
CA HIS A 117 11.96 -4.29 7.44
C HIS A 117 12.20 -3.03 6.59
N PHE A 118 11.57 -1.91 6.91
CA PHE A 118 11.84 -0.65 6.22
C PHE A 118 13.30 -0.25 6.40
N THR A 119 13.79 -0.26 7.64
CA THR A 119 15.20 0.06 7.94
C THR A 119 16.16 -0.88 7.21
N ALA A 120 15.87 -2.17 7.14
CA ALA A 120 16.71 -3.16 6.46
C ALA A 120 16.72 -2.93 4.93
N LEU A 121 15.55 -2.76 4.32
CA LEU A 121 15.43 -2.50 2.88
C LEU A 121 16.13 -1.20 2.46
N SER A 122 16.00 -0.13 3.26
CA SER A 122 16.68 1.15 2.99
C SER A 122 18.20 1.04 3.07
N LYS A 123 18.73 0.02 3.79
CA LYS A 123 20.16 -0.32 3.83
C LYS A 123 20.58 -1.33 2.75
N GLY A 124 19.65 -1.80 1.91
CA GLY A 124 19.90 -2.84 0.92
C GLY A 124 20.08 -4.24 1.50
N GLU A 125 19.61 -4.46 2.73
CA GLU A 125 19.60 -5.76 3.39
C GLU A 125 18.40 -6.60 2.93
N GLU A 126 18.52 -7.93 3.05
CA GLU A 126 17.43 -8.84 2.75
C GLU A 126 16.47 -8.95 3.93
N ILE A 127 15.17 -8.97 3.65
CA ILE A 127 14.12 -9.25 4.61
C ILE A 127 13.35 -10.52 4.22
N ILE A 128 12.58 -11.06 5.16
CA ILE A 128 11.63 -12.14 4.89
C ILE A 128 10.22 -11.60 5.15
N ILE A 129 9.50 -11.28 4.07
CA ILE A 129 8.10 -10.84 4.17
C ILE A 129 7.28 -11.98 4.77
N PRO A 130 6.61 -11.79 5.92
CA PRO A 130 5.81 -12.85 6.52
C PRO A 130 4.61 -13.21 5.64
N LYS A 131 3.94 -14.32 5.95
CA LYS A 131 2.68 -14.70 5.32
C LYS A 131 1.58 -14.78 6.35
N PHE A 132 0.48 -14.04 6.14
CA PHE A 132 -0.72 -14.18 6.95
C PHE A 132 -1.75 -15.07 6.25
N GLU A 133 -2.19 -16.10 6.95
CA GLU A 133 -3.21 -17.04 6.48
C GLU A 133 -4.58 -16.63 7.04
N PHE A 134 -5.35 -15.88 6.24
CA PHE A 134 -6.65 -15.32 6.65
C PHE A 134 -7.64 -16.41 7.13
N ALA A 135 -7.68 -17.55 6.45
CA ALA A 135 -8.57 -18.66 6.83
C ALA A 135 -8.26 -19.21 8.24
N ARG A 136 -7.02 -19.09 8.69
CA ARG A 136 -6.54 -19.54 10.01
C ARG A 136 -6.39 -18.42 11.01
N GLN A 137 -6.46 -17.17 10.55
CA GLN A 137 -6.18 -15.95 11.32
C GLN A 137 -4.84 -16.01 12.06
N MET A 138 -3.81 -16.50 11.37
CA MET A 138 -2.47 -16.66 11.94
C MET A 138 -1.37 -16.33 10.93
N ARG A 139 -0.28 -15.81 11.45
CA ARG A 139 0.95 -15.60 10.70
C ARG A 139 1.71 -16.92 10.59
N ASN A 140 2.24 -17.18 9.40
CA ASN A 140 3.04 -18.36 9.11
C ASN A 140 4.40 -17.92 8.51
N ASP A 141 5.39 -17.80 9.37
CA ASP A 141 6.71 -17.32 8.97
C ASP A 141 7.48 -18.36 8.10
N SER A 142 7.07 -19.65 8.13
CA SER A 142 7.65 -20.67 7.26
C SER A 142 7.29 -20.49 5.78
N LEU A 143 6.26 -19.73 5.47
CA LEU A 143 5.85 -19.36 4.12
C LEU A 143 6.32 -17.96 3.72
N GLY A 144 7.25 -17.40 4.47
CA GLY A 144 7.82 -16.08 4.20
C GLY A 144 8.54 -16.03 2.85
N ILE A 145 8.51 -14.85 2.23
CA ILE A 145 9.13 -14.60 0.92
C ILE A 145 10.33 -13.68 1.11
N PRO A 146 11.55 -14.08 0.67
CA PRO A 146 12.70 -13.20 0.73
C PRO A 146 12.52 -12.02 -0.24
N LEU A 147 12.90 -10.82 0.21
CA LEU A 147 12.97 -9.61 -0.59
C LEU A 147 14.25 -8.86 -0.26
N ARG A 148 15.00 -8.52 -1.29
CA ARG A 148 16.10 -7.59 -1.24
C ARG A 148 15.99 -6.64 -2.41
N LEU A 149 16.15 -5.34 -2.15
CA LEU A 149 16.09 -4.33 -3.21
C LEU A 149 17.48 -4.12 -3.81
N GLY A 150 17.54 -4.20 -5.13
CA GLY A 150 18.73 -3.84 -5.91
C GLY A 150 18.72 -2.35 -6.26
N LYS A 151 19.75 -1.94 -6.99
CA LYS A 151 19.81 -0.60 -7.57
C LYS A 151 18.67 -0.43 -8.58
N ASN A 152 17.91 0.63 -8.51
CA ASN A 152 16.71 0.89 -9.31
C ASN A 152 15.55 -0.10 -9.05
N GLU A 153 15.43 -0.57 -7.83
CA GLU A 153 14.28 -1.35 -7.37
C GLU A 153 13.62 -0.66 -6.18
N ILE A 154 12.30 -0.72 -6.12
CA ILE A 154 11.51 -0.17 -5.03
C ILE A 154 10.52 -1.20 -4.49
N ALA A 155 10.09 -1.02 -3.25
CA ALA A 155 8.98 -1.75 -2.66
C ALA A 155 7.80 -0.80 -2.42
N ILE A 156 6.60 -1.15 -2.91
CA ILE A 156 5.36 -0.47 -2.57
C ILE A 156 4.65 -1.29 -1.49
N PHE A 157 4.61 -0.77 -0.27
CA PHE A 157 3.85 -1.34 0.83
C PHE A 157 2.44 -0.77 0.80
N GLU A 158 1.45 -1.63 0.55
CA GLU A 158 0.06 -1.22 0.47
C GLU A 158 -0.76 -1.78 1.62
N GLY A 159 -1.58 -0.93 2.24
CA GLY A 159 -2.48 -1.32 3.32
C GLY A 159 -3.31 -0.16 3.86
N ILE A 160 -4.37 -0.48 4.61
CA ILE A 160 -5.24 0.57 5.18
C ILE A 160 -4.49 1.46 6.18
N HIS A 161 -3.44 0.93 6.80
CA HIS A 161 -2.64 1.61 7.83
C HIS A 161 -1.30 2.15 7.32
N ALA A 162 -1.02 2.10 6.02
CA ALA A 162 0.29 2.48 5.49
C ALA A 162 0.70 3.92 5.86
N LEU A 163 -0.26 4.84 5.97
CA LEU A 163 -0.02 6.23 6.41
C LEU A 163 -0.39 6.47 7.88
N ASN A 164 -0.45 5.44 8.71
CA ASN A 164 -0.59 5.61 10.15
C ASN A 164 0.67 6.27 10.73
N ASP A 165 0.50 7.20 11.69
CA ASP A 165 1.61 7.96 12.29
C ASP A 165 2.68 7.06 12.95
N ASP A 166 2.28 5.90 13.47
CA ASP A 166 3.23 4.92 14.03
C ASP A 166 4.11 4.24 12.96
N ILE A 167 3.73 4.33 11.69
CA ILE A 167 4.49 3.83 10.54
C ILE A 167 5.15 5.00 9.81
N ALA A 168 4.36 5.85 9.17
CA ALA A 168 4.84 6.96 8.37
C ALA A 168 5.59 8.02 9.19
N GLY A 169 5.20 8.22 10.46
CA GLY A 169 5.88 9.17 11.35
C GLY A 169 7.30 8.75 11.78
N ARG A 170 7.62 7.44 11.71
CA ARG A 170 8.97 6.91 11.99
C ARG A 170 9.86 6.88 10.75
N HIS A 171 9.24 6.91 9.58
CA HIS A 171 9.91 6.81 8.28
C HIS A 171 9.34 7.90 7.34
N PRO A 172 9.59 9.20 7.63
CA PRO A 172 9.02 10.30 6.86
C PRO A 172 9.57 10.42 5.43
N GLU A 173 10.63 9.70 5.11
CA GLU A 173 11.25 9.59 3.79
C GLU A 173 10.52 8.65 2.82
N GLU A 174 9.62 7.79 3.30
CA GLU A 174 8.94 6.74 2.54
C GLU A 174 7.78 7.18 1.60
#